data_b3f93377e2e44e09438f7e5aaa0b082d
#
_entry.id   b3f93377e2e44e09438f7e5aaa0b082d
#
_cell.length_a   1.000
_cell.length_b   1.000
_cell.length_c   1.000
_cell.angle_alpha   90.00
_cell.angle_beta   90.00
_cell.angle_gamma   90.00
#
_symmetry.space_group_name_H-M   'P 1'
#
loop_
_entity.id
_entity.type
_entity.pdbx_description
1 polymer ?
#
loop_
_entity_poly.entity_id
_entity_poly.type
_entity_poly.pdbx_seq_one_letter_code
_entity_poly.pdbx_strand_id
1 'polypeptide(L)'
;MTYDDVQAWLDRYVAAWRSNDPALIGDLFSEDATYRYYAYADAERGRDAIVAGWLDDLDDPDSWEASYEPWAIDGSRAVAIGTSRYVPTAEQPERIFWNCFLLTFGPDGRCADFVEYYMRQPL
;
A
#
# COMPACT_ATOMS: atom_id res chain seq x y z
N MET A 1 -17.20 6.54 0.69
CA MET A 1 -16.40 5.83 -0.33
C MET A 1 -17.20 4.66 -0.87
N THR A 2 -17.25 4.50 -2.17
CA THR A 2 -17.86 3.33 -2.83
C THR A 2 -16.79 2.27 -3.07
N TYR A 3 -17.24 1.07 -3.45
CA TYR A 3 -16.34 0.00 -3.89
C TYR A 3 -15.40 0.50 -5.00
N ASP A 4 -15.97 1.16 -6.01
CA ASP A 4 -15.20 1.64 -7.16
C ASP A 4 -14.19 2.73 -6.76
N ASP A 5 -14.54 3.60 -5.83
CA ASP A 5 -13.61 4.61 -5.31
C ASP A 5 -12.39 3.96 -4.64
N VAL A 6 -12.62 2.96 -3.80
CA VAL A 6 -11.54 2.26 -3.10
C VAL A 6 -10.71 1.44 -4.08
N GLN A 7 -11.36 0.74 -5.03
CA GLN A 7 -10.63 -0.01 -6.05
C GLN A 7 -9.75 0.91 -6.91
N ALA A 8 -10.27 2.07 -7.30
CA ALA A 8 -9.49 3.05 -8.06
C ALA A 8 -8.26 3.53 -7.28
N TRP A 9 -8.41 3.75 -5.97
CA TRP A 9 -7.29 4.11 -5.11
C TRP A 9 -6.25 2.98 -5.03
N LEU A 10 -6.70 1.73 -4.87
CA LEU A 10 -5.81 0.56 -4.83
C LEU A 10 -5.06 0.39 -6.14
N ASP A 11 -5.71 0.62 -7.27
CA ASP A 11 -5.06 0.56 -8.59
C ASP A 11 -3.98 1.64 -8.72
N ARG A 12 -4.25 2.85 -8.22
CA ARG A 12 -3.25 3.93 -8.18
C ARG A 12 -2.10 3.63 -7.21
N TYR A 13 -2.40 2.95 -6.10
CA TYR A 13 -1.38 2.50 -5.14
C TYR A 13 -0.37 1.57 -5.82
N VAL A 14 -0.85 0.56 -6.53
CA VAL A 14 0.00 -0.38 -7.26
C VAL A 14 0.78 0.34 -8.36
N ALA A 15 0.12 1.23 -9.11
CA ALA A 15 0.78 1.99 -10.17
C ALA A 15 1.89 2.92 -9.61
N ALA A 16 1.62 3.58 -8.49
CA ALA A 16 2.62 4.43 -7.83
C ALA A 16 3.83 3.62 -7.34
N TRP A 17 3.57 2.46 -6.76
CA TRP A 17 4.63 1.55 -6.31
C TRP A 17 5.51 1.12 -7.48
N ARG A 18 4.90 0.77 -8.61
CA ARG A 18 5.64 0.36 -9.83
C ARG A 18 6.42 1.50 -10.47
N SER A 19 5.90 2.73 -10.42
CA SER A 19 6.51 3.89 -11.05
C SER A 19 7.72 4.44 -10.30
N ASN A 20 7.76 4.27 -8.98
CA ASN A 20 8.71 4.93 -8.07
C ASN A 20 8.72 6.47 -8.22
N ASP A 21 7.62 7.04 -8.69
CA ASP A 21 7.45 8.48 -8.89
C ASP A 21 6.95 9.13 -7.61
N PRO A 22 7.74 10.03 -6.98
CA PRO A 22 7.35 10.67 -5.73
C PRO A 22 6.04 11.45 -5.83
N ALA A 23 5.73 12.04 -6.98
CA ALA A 23 4.47 12.77 -7.17
C ALA A 23 3.26 11.83 -7.15
N LEU A 24 3.36 10.66 -7.79
CA LEU A 24 2.28 9.67 -7.78
C LEU A 24 2.10 9.04 -6.40
N ILE A 25 3.19 8.76 -5.70
CA ILE A 25 3.14 8.25 -4.32
C ILE A 25 2.47 9.28 -3.41
N GLY A 26 2.93 10.53 -3.47
CA GLY A 26 2.42 11.60 -2.61
C GLY A 26 0.94 11.91 -2.82
N ASP A 27 0.46 11.78 -4.06
CA ASP A 27 -0.94 12.05 -4.39
C ASP A 27 -1.93 11.05 -3.80
N LEU A 28 -1.44 9.88 -3.34
CA LEU A 28 -2.27 8.88 -2.67
C LEU A 28 -2.66 9.30 -1.25
N PHE A 29 -1.89 10.16 -0.61
CA PHE A 29 -1.99 10.43 0.82
C PHE A 29 -2.29 11.89 1.10
N SER A 30 -3.05 12.15 2.18
CA SER A 30 -3.26 13.51 2.68
C SER A 30 -1.97 14.06 3.27
N GLU A 31 -1.88 15.38 3.41
CA GLU A 31 -0.67 16.07 3.85
C GLU A 31 -0.17 15.56 5.21
N ASP A 32 -1.10 15.29 6.13
CA ASP A 32 -0.81 14.83 7.50
C ASP A 32 -1.08 13.34 7.70
N ALA A 33 -1.10 12.56 6.62
CA ALA A 33 -1.37 11.13 6.66
C ALA A 33 -0.36 10.36 7.52
N THR A 34 -0.81 9.20 8.01
CA THR A 34 0.06 8.25 8.71
C THR A 34 0.10 6.94 7.93
N TYR A 35 1.25 6.30 7.95
CA TYR A 35 1.50 5.05 7.23
C TYR A 35 2.29 4.09 8.09
N ARG A 36 1.75 2.90 8.29
CA ARG A 36 2.39 1.85 9.10
C ARG A 36 2.59 0.61 8.25
N TYR A 37 3.84 0.25 8.01
CA TYR A 37 4.20 -0.88 7.13
C TYR A 37 3.81 -2.25 7.69
N TYR A 38 3.74 -2.38 9.02
CA TYR A 38 3.23 -3.55 9.74
C TYR A 38 2.84 -3.12 11.15
N ALA A 39 2.06 -3.98 11.84
CA ALA A 39 1.39 -3.59 13.09
C ALA A 39 2.32 -3.02 14.17
N TYR A 40 3.53 -3.53 14.27
CA TYR A 40 4.50 -3.12 15.30
C TYR A 40 5.46 -2.03 14.83
N ALA A 41 5.37 -1.61 13.58
CA ALA A 41 6.24 -0.55 13.06
C ALA A 41 5.85 0.81 13.64
N ASP A 42 6.83 1.70 13.79
CA ASP A 42 6.55 3.11 14.00
C ASP A 42 5.90 3.69 12.75
N ALA A 43 4.87 4.50 12.93
CA ALA A 43 4.19 5.13 11.80
C ALA A 43 5.06 6.21 11.17
N GLU A 44 5.13 6.21 9.82
CA GLU A 44 5.58 7.38 9.08
C GLU A 44 4.49 8.45 9.18
N ARG A 45 4.85 9.66 9.52
CA ARG A 45 3.89 10.75 9.76
C ARG A 45 4.12 11.88 8.78
N GLY A 46 3.07 12.18 8.02
CA GLY A 46 3.09 13.20 6.99
C GLY A 46 3.45 12.65 5.62
N ARG A 47 2.89 13.29 4.59
CA ARG A 47 3.09 12.88 3.19
C ARG A 47 4.56 12.78 2.81
N ASP A 48 5.36 13.78 3.18
CA ASP A 48 6.77 13.80 2.80
C ASP A 48 7.55 12.65 3.41
N ALA A 49 7.26 12.31 4.66
CA ALA A 49 7.89 11.16 5.32
C ALA A 49 7.46 9.83 4.67
N ILE A 50 6.20 9.71 4.28
CA ILE A 50 5.69 8.53 3.59
C ILE A 50 6.39 8.35 2.24
N VAL A 51 6.49 9.42 1.46
CA VAL A 51 7.19 9.40 0.16
C VAL A 51 8.66 9.03 0.35
N ALA A 52 9.33 9.64 1.32
CA ALA A 52 10.73 9.35 1.62
C ALA A 52 10.93 7.88 2.02
N GLY A 53 10.02 7.33 2.83
CA GLY A 53 10.06 5.92 3.25
C GLY A 53 9.89 4.96 2.07
N TRP A 54 8.99 5.25 1.15
CA TRP A 54 8.80 4.45 -0.07
C TRP A 54 10.04 4.47 -0.97
N LEU A 55 10.68 5.62 -1.09
CA LEU A 55 11.85 5.79 -1.96
C LEU A 55 13.15 5.28 -1.34
N ASP A 56 13.17 5.05 -0.03
CA ASP A 56 14.35 4.57 0.68
C ASP A 56 14.67 3.10 0.38
N ASP A 57 13.66 2.30 0.05
CA ASP A 57 13.80 0.87 -0.25
C ASP A 57 12.98 0.52 -1.49
N LEU A 58 13.51 0.90 -2.65
CA LEU A 58 12.83 0.72 -3.93
C LEU A 58 12.86 -0.74 -4.38
N ASP A 59 11.70 -1.24 -4.80
CA ASP A 59 11.61 -2.50 -5.52
C ASP A 59 11.75 -2.27 -7.02
N ASP A 60 12.49 -3.15 -7.68
CA ASP A 60 12.54 -3.15 -9.15
C ASP A 60 11.12 -3.43 -9.67
N PRO A 61 10.60 -2.62 -10.62
CA PRO A 61 9.25 -2.81 -11.15
C PRO A 61 8.94 -4.20 -11.71
N ASP A 62 9.97 -4.91 -12.19
CA ASP A 62 9.82 -6.26 -12.74
C ASP A 62 9.99 -7.36 -11.70
N SER A 63 10.27 -7.01 -10.44
CA SER A 63 10.58 -7.97 -9.37
C SER A 63 9.36 -8.45 -8.61
N TRP A 64 8.18 -7.85 -8.82
CA TRP A 64 6.99 -8.15 -8.05
C TRP A 64 5.70 -7.96 -8.85
N GLU A 65 4.66 -8.61 -8.37
CA GLU A 65 3.27 -8.42 -8.81
C GLU A 65 2.38 -8.34 -7.59
N ALA A 66 1.34 -7.51 -7.65
CA ALA A 66 0.39 -7.37 -6.55
C ALA A 66 -1.01 -7.06 -7.10
N SER A 67 -2.02 -7.54 -6.36
CA SER A 67 -3.41 -7.29 -6.67
C SER A 67 -4.20 -7.17 -5.38
N TYR A 68 -4.98 -6.11 -5.26
CA TYR A 68 -5.77 -5.81 -4.07
C TYR A 68 -7.20 -5.44 -4.46
N GLU A 69 -8.14 -5.74 -3.56
CA GLU A 69 -9.54 -5.39 -3.75
C GLU A 69 -10.16 -4.97 -2.43
N PRO A 70 -11.23 -4.15 -2.44
CA PRO A 70 -11.97 -3.84 -1.23
C PRO A 70 -12.64 -5.08 -0.67
N TRP A 71 -12.54 -5.27 0.65
CA TRP A 71 -13.25 -6.33 1.36
C TRP A 71 -14.50 -5.81 2.06
N ALA A 72 -14.38 -4.66 2.73
CA ALA A 72 -15.47 -4.03 3.45
C ALA A 72 -15.26 -2.51 3.44
N ILE A 73 -16.36 -1.77 3.42
CA ILE A 73 -16.35 -0.31 3.45
C ILE A 73 -17.38 0.16 4.45
N ASP A 74 -16.98 1.09 5.32
CA ASP A 74 -17.86 1.73 6.29
C ASP A 74 -17.54 3.24 6.30
N GLY A 75 -18.34 4.01 5.55
CA GLY A 75 -18.13 5.45 5.41
C GLY A 75 -16.79 5.78 4.78
N SER A 76 -15.91 6.43 5.54
CA SER A 76 -14.56 6.80 5.11
C SER A 76 -13.51 5.74 5.38
N ARG A 77 -13.91 4.59 5.97
CA ARG A 77 -12.98 3.50 6.27
C ARG A 77 -13.21 2.33 5.33
N ALA A 78 -12.12 1.67 4.99
CA ALA A 78 -12.16 0.47 4.16
C ALA A 78 -11.14 -0.55 4.63
N VAL A 79 -11.48 -1.82 4.43
CA VAL A 79 -10.55 -2.94 4.52
C VAL A 79 -10.31 -3.44 3.12
N ALA A 80 -9.05 -3.52 2.70
CA ALA A 80 -8.66 -4.09 1.43
C ALA A 80 -7.86 -5.37 1.67
N ILE A 81 -8.03 -6.35 0.80
CA ILE A 81 -7.29 -7.59 0.84
C ILE A 81 -6.63 -7.87 -0.50
N GLY A 82 -5.59 -8.66 -0.50
CA GLY A 82 -4.94 -9.08 -1.71
C GLY A 82 -3.68 -9.86 -1.46
N THR A 83 -2.90 -10.01 -2.52
CA THR A 83 -1.64 -10.74 -2.48
C THR A 83 -0.56 -9.94 -3.18
N SER A 84 0.67 -10.11 -2.72
CA SER A 84 1.86 -9.65 -3.40
C SER A 84 2.83 -10.80 -3.56
N ARG A 85 3.49 -10.86 -4.72
CA ARG A 85 4.42 -11.92 -5.07
C ARG A 85 5.72 -11.29 -5.55
N TYR A 86 6.82 -11.71 -4.96
CA TYR A 86 8.16 -11.34 -5.39
C TYR A 86 8.77 -12.50 -6.14
N VAL A 87 9.25 -12.23 -7.37
CA VAL A 87 9.84 -13.26 -8.22
C VAL A 87 11.12 -13.79 -7.59
N PRO A 88 11.44 -15.08 -7.79
CA PRO A 88 12.67 -15.64 -7.26
C PRO A 88 13.91 -15.03 -7.91
N THR A 89 14.97 -14.90 -7.13
CA THR A 89 16.28 -14.45 -7.59
C THR A 89 17.31 -15.55 -7.30
N ALA A 90 18.56 -15.33 -7.73
CA ALA A 90 19.65 -16.27 -7.40
C ALA A 90 19.90 -16.38 -5.89
N GLU A 91 19.50 -15.35 -5.11
CA GLU A 91 19.77 -15.25 -3.69
C GLU A 91 18.56 -15.54 -2.81
N GLN A 92 17.34 -15.43 -3.37
CA GLN A 92 16.11 -15.59 -2.62
C GLN A 92 15.07 -16.39 -3.42
N PRO A 93 14.31 -17.28 -2.74
CA PRO A 93 13.19 -17.96 -3.37
C PRO A 93 12.02 -17.01 -3.63
N GLU A 94 11.04 -17.49 -4.38
CA GLU A 94 9.76 -16.79 -4.53
C GLU A 94 9.17 -16.50 -3.14
N ARG A 95 8.65 -15.29 -2.96
CA ARG A 95 7.99 -14.88 -1.74
C ARG A 95 6.58 -14.42 -2.06
N ILE A 96 5.60 -15.00 -1.39
CA ILE A 96 4.18 -14.65 -1.56
C ILE A 96 3.66 -14.18 -0.20
N PHE A 97 2.96 -13.05 -0.22
CA PHE A 97 2.33 -12.47 0.96
C PHE A 97 0.83 -12.34 0.75
N TRP A 98 0.07 -12.64 1.78
CA TRP A 98 -1.32 -12.24 1.89
C TRP A 98 -1.36 -10.92 2.65
N ASN A 99 -2.07 -9.94 2.08
CA ASN A 99 -2.06 -8.57 2.59
C ASN A 99 -3.47 -8.15 2.99
N CYS A 100 -3.54 -7.37 4.07
CA CYS A 100 -4.75 -6.73 4.53
C CYS A 100 -4.41 -5.29 4.88
N PHE A 101 -5.11 -4.33 4.27
CA PHE A 101 -4.91 -2.92 4.53
C PHE A 101 -6.11 -2.36 5.28
N LEU A 102 -5.85 -1.65 6.37
CA LEU A 102 -6.85 -0.83 7.05
C LEU A 102 -6.65 0.60 6.57
N LEU A 103 -7.67 1.14 5.91
CA LEU A 103 -7.61 2.44 5.23
C LEU A 103 -8.61 3.40 5.83
N THR A 104 -8.18 4.62 6.08
CA THR A 104 -9.07 5.74 6.41
C THR A 104 -8.84 6.83 5.37
N PHE A 105 -9.92 7.32 4.75
CA PHE A 105 -9.85 8.32 3.70
C PHE A 105 -10.31 9.68 4.19
N GLY A 106 -9.64 10.73 3.72
CA GLY A 106 -10.08 12.10 3.91
C GLY A 106 -11.18 12.49 2.92
N PRO A 107 -11.78 13.68 3.08
CA PRO A 107 -12.89 14.13 2.22
C PRO A 107 -12.50 14.35 0.76
N ASP A 108 -11.20 14.50 0.47
CA ASP A 108 -10.67 14.63 -0.89
C ASP A 108 -10.35 13.30 -1.58
N GLY A 109 -10.64 12.17 -0.92
CA GLY A 109 -10.36 10.84 -1.44
C GLY A 109 -8.92 10.37 -1.27
N ARG A 110 -8.07 11.17 -0.62
CA ARG A 110 -6.72 10.73 -0.26
C ARG A 110 -6.74 9.93 1.03
N CYS A 111 -5.83 8.99 1.16
CA CYS A 111 -5.70 8.16 2.35
C CYS A 111 -5.08 9.00 3.48
N ALA A 112 -5.77 9.03 4.63
CA ALA A 112 -5.33 9.75 5.82
C ALA A 112 -4.63 8.83 6.82
N ASP A 113 -4.95 7.53 6.82
CA ASP A 113 -4.30 6.54 7.67
C ASP A 113 -4.25 5.20 6.96
N PHE A 114 -3.07 4.63 6.89
CA PHE A 114 -2.81 3.35 6.23
C PHE A 114 -2.08 2.44 7.21
N VAL A 115 -2.64 1.25 7.43
CA VAL A 115 -1.99 0.22 8.24
C VAL A 115 -2.02 -1.09 7.49
N GLU A 116 -0.87 -1.72 7.33
CA GLU A 116 -0.78 -3.03 6.70
C GLU A 116 -0.65 -4.14 7.74
N TYR A 117 -1.38 -5.23 7.49
CA TYR A 117 -1.20 -6.53 8.13
C TYR A 117 -0.89 -7.52 7.03
N TYR A 118 0.14 -8.31 7.20
CA TYR A 118 0.48 -9.30 6.18
C TYR A 118 0.96 -10.59 6.81
N MET A 119 0.83 -11.65 6.02
CA MET A 119 1.34 -12.96 6.39
C MET A 119 2.10 -13.53 5.20
N ARG A 120 3.34 -13.92 5.42
CA ARG A 120 4.13 -14.57 4.39
C ARG A 120 3.70 -16.03 4.27
N GLN A 121 3.56 -16.52 3.02
CA GLN A 121 3.28 -17.92 2.78
C GLN A 121 4.43 -18.78 3.33
N PRO A 122 4.14 -19.84 4.11
CA PRO A 122 5.16 -20.75 4.59
C PRO A 122 5.91 -21.42 3.44
N LEU A 123 7.19 -21.65 3.65
CA LEU A 123 8.04 -22.37 2.69
C LEU A 123 7.72 -23.87 2.65
#